data_599351c7e83b81b91beb4b2594b86f25
#
_entry.id   599351c7e83b81b91beb4b2594b86f25
#
_cell.length_a   1.000
_cell.length_b   1.000
_cell.length_c   1.000
_cell.angle_alpha   90.00
_cell.angle_beta   90.00
_cell.angle_gamma   90.00
#
_symmetry.space_group_name_H-M   'P 1'
#
loop_
_entity.id
_entity.type
_entity.pdbx_description
1 polymer ?
#
loop_
_entity_poly.entity_id
_entity_poly.type
_entity_poly.pdbx_seq_one_letter_code
_entity_poly.pdbx_strand_id
1 'polypeptide(L)'
;MRVNVRSNLAGKMRKKNFRKKFSRCQNRQTRFTKLKFMDLVIWRHAEAVDWQEDCDDLDRALTARGYKQAIRMAEWLDRQLPEGTRIFSSPARRCEDTVRRLDRKYKLHKNLLPDSSADELLASMQWPTSKGTFLLVGHQPMIGQIIAQSLGLKDSACAVRKASVWWLRSRERDGQRQTVLVTVQSADML
;
A
#
# COMPACT_ATOMS: atom_id res chain seq x y z
N MET A 1 78.59 29.71 -16.27
CA MET A 1 79.03 28.33 -16.56
C MET A 1 77.87 27.43 -16.81
N ARG A 2 77.90 26.83 -17.99
CA ARG A 2 77.04 25.79 -18.52
C ARG A 2 76.97 24.60 -17.64
N VAL A 3 75.78 23.85 -17.66
CA VAL A 3 75.63 22.48 -18.17
C VAL A 3 74.16 22.08 -17.91
N ASN A 4 73.28 22.03 -18.92
CA ASN A 4 72.83 20.87 -19.72
C ASN A 4 72.15 19.74 -18.94
N VAL A 5 70.84 19.59 -19.04
CA VAL A 5 69.99 18.85 -20.00
C VAL A 5 70.22 17.32 -20.04
N ARG A 6 69.19 16.58 -19.73
CA ARG A 6 68.61 15.37 -20.41
C ARG A 6 67.50 14.82 -19.54
N SER A 7 66.27 14.97 -19.94
CA SER A 7 65.43 14.32 -20.94
C SER A 7 64.74 13.07 -20.41
N ASN A 8 63.48 13.22 -20.09
CA ASN A 8 62.37 12.59 -20.79
C ASN A 8 62.56 11.13 -21.29
N LEU A 9 61.78 10.24 -20.80
CA LEU A 9 61.12 9.15 -21.51
C LEU A 9 60.57 8.07 -20.55
N ALA A 10 59.52 8.34 -19.82
CA ALA A 10 58.74 7.27 -19.13
C ALA A 10 57.34 7.73 -18.73
N GLY A 11 56.60 8.24 -19.69
CA GLY A 11 55.27 8.80 -19.39
C GLY A 11 54.14 8.41 -20.35
N LYS A 12 54.36 7.47 -21.28
CA LYS A 12 53.35 7.22 -22.32
C LYS A 12 52.71 5.81 -22.38
N MET A 13 53.05 4.89 -21.49
CA MET A 13 52.58 3.49 -21.59
C MET A 13 51.55 3.04 -20.52
N ARG A 14 51.10 3.91 -19.63
CA ARG A 14 50.15 3.49 -18.57
C ARG A 14 48.70 3.95 -18.76
N LYS A 15 48.38 4.74 -19.79
CA LYS A 15 47.01 5.27 -19.99
C LYS A 15 46.09 4.43 -20.86
N LYS A 16 46.61 3.42 -21.59
CA LYS A 16 45.76 2.57 -22.46
C LYS A 16 45.08 1.39 -21.77
N ASN A 17 45.62 0.92 -20.65
CA ASN A 17 45.04 -0.25 -19.95
C ASN A 17 43.98 0.09 -18.89
N PHE A 18 43.89 1.36 -18.48
CA PHE A 18 42.89 1.77 -17.50
C PHE A 18 41.50 2.00 -18.11
N ARG A 19 41.44 2.38 -19.41
CA ARG A 19 40.15 2.58 -20.11
C ARG A 19 39.44 1.28 -20.50
N LYS A 20 40.16 0.15 -20.67
CA LYS A 20 39.53 -1.15 -20.99
C LYS A 20 38.94 -1.87 -19.78
N LYS A 21 39.35 -1.53 -18.56
CA LYS A 21 38.77 -2.14 -17.36
C LYS A 21 37.46 -1.45 -16.90
N PHE A 22 37.28 -0.18 -17.24
CA PHE A 22 36.04 0.55 -16.88
C PHE A 22 34.89 0.32 -17.87
N SER A 23 35.16 -0.02 -19.12
CA SER A 23 34.09 -0.29 -20.10
C SER A 23 33.42 -1.66 -19.93
N ARG A 24 33.99 -2.56 -19.12
CA ARG A 24 33.39 -3.87 -18.83
C ARG A 24 32.43 -3.87 -17.64
N CYS A 25 32.39 -2.79 -16.83
CA CYS A 25 31.42 -2.62 -15.74
C CYS A 25 30.14 -1.89 -16.13
N GLN A 26 30.06 -1.30 -17.33
CA GLN A 26 28.89 -0.53 -17.75
C GLN A 26 27.81 -1.32 -18.50
N ASN A 27 28.02 -2.62 -18.74
CA ASN A 27 27.05 -3.44 -19.46
C ASN A 27 26.42 -4.54 -18.59
N ARG A 28 26.36 -4.36 -17.28
CA ARG A 28 25.29 -4.93 -16.45
C ARG A 28 24.13 -3.93 -16.49
N GLN A 29 23.39 -3.92 -17.58
CA GLN A 29 21.97 -3.61 -17.48
C GLN A 29 21.41 -4.61 -16.44
N THR A 30 21.43 -4.19 -15.19
CA THR A 30 20.54 -4.77 -14.19
C THR A 30 19.16 -4.67 -14.84
N ARG A 31 18.66 -5.78 -15.41
CA ARG A 31 17.23 -5.95 -15.57
C ARG A 31 16.68 -5.71 -14.18
N PHE A 32 16.21 -4.49 -13.92
CA PHE A 32 15.25 -4.27 -12.88
C PHE A 32 14.05 -5.14 -13.24
N THR A 33 14.08 -6.37 -12.81
CA THR A 33 12.88 -7.20 -12.76
C THR A 33 11.91 -6.33 -11.99
N LYS A 34 10.94 -5.77 -12.71
CA LYS A 34 9.86 -4.94 -12.15
C LYS A 34 9.28 -5.80 -11.04
N LEU A 35 9.64 -5.49 -9.80
CA LEU A 35 9.22 -6.26 -8.62
C LEU A 35 7.71 -6.39 -8.72
N LYS A 36 7.25 -7.62 -8.95
CA LYS A 36 5.82 -7.92 -9.01
C LYS A 36 5.32 -7.93 -7.58
N PHE A 37 4.71 -6.85 -7.16
CA PHE A 37 4.08 -6.76 -5.85
C PHE A 37 2.60 -6.44 -5.99
N MET A 38 1.85 -6.80 -4.97
CA MET A 38 0.47 -6.40 -4.77
C MET A 38 0.36 -5.67 -3.44
N ASP A 39 -0.20 -4.47 -3.49
CA ASP A 39 -0.51 -3.69 -2.29
C ASP A 39 -1.99 -3.84 -1.96
N LEU A 40 -2.25 -4.14 -0.71
CA LEU A 40 -3.58 -4.18 -0.13
C LEU A 40 -3.64 -3.11 0.97
N VAL A 41 -4.36 -2.04 0.68
CA VAL A 41 -4.60 -0.93 1.60
C VAL A 41 -6.00 -1.11 2.18
N ILE A 42 -6.09 -1.24 3.48
CA ILE A 42 -7.35 -1.52 4.20
C ILE A 42 -7.67 -0.31 5.04
N TRP A 43 -8.79 0.34 4.76
CA TRP A 43 -9.26 1.52 5.46
C TRP A 43 -10.56 1.22 6.19
N ARG A 44 -10.55 1.25 7.52
CA ARG A 44 -11.78 1.14 8.29
C ARG A 44 -12.59 2.43 8.13
N HIS A 45 -13.91 2.33 7.95
CA HIS A 45 -14.79 3.50 7.93
C HIS A 45 -14.54 4.40 9.16
N ALA A 46 -14.75 5.70 8.99
CA ALA A 46 -14.65 6.69 10.04
C ALA A 46 -15.77 6.54 11.08
N GLU A 47 -15.71 7.32 12.15
CA GLU A 47 -16.72 7.26 13.19
C GLU A 47 -18.11 7.54 12.65
N ALA A 48 -19.04 6.59 12.90
CA ALA A 48 -20.45 6.69 12.53
C ALA A 48 -21.30 6.85 13.78
N VAL A 49 -22.51 7.40 13.62
CA VAL A 49 -23.51 7.44 14.67
C VAL A 49 -23.77 6.04 15.21
N ASP A 50 -24.07 5.93 16.50
CA ASP A 50 -24.38 4.64 17.09
C ASP A 50 -25.69 4.08 16.52
N TRP A 51 -25.79 2.76 16.57
CA TRP A 51 -26.99 2.07 16.10
C TRP A 51 -28.21 2.47 16.95
N GLN A 52 -29.36 2.63 16.33
CA GLN A 52 -30.64 2.89 16.95
C GLN A 52 -31.67 1.89 16.41
N GLU A 53 -32.64 1.49 17.24
CA GLU A 53 -33.63 0.47 16.89
C GLU A 53 -34.45 0.81 15.64
N ASP A 54 -34.66 2.10 15.36
CA ASP A 54 -35.46 2.59 14.24
C ASP A 54 -34.65 2.83 12.96
N CYS A 55 -33.36 2.47 12.94
CA CYS A 55 -32.47 2.73 11.79
C CYS A 55 -31.79 1.46 11.30
N ASP A 56 -31.79 1.23 10.00
CA ASP A 56 -30.97 0.17 9.38
C ASP A 56 -29.49 0.43 9.66
N ASP A 57 -28.76 -0.60 10.10
CA ASP A 57 -27.32 -0.51 10.35
C ASP A 57 -26.55 0.01 9.12
N LEU A 58 -27.02 -0.33 7.92
CA LEU A 58 -26.38 0.10 6.68
C LEU A 58 -26.56 1.59 6.42
N ASP A 59 -27.60 2.23 6.95
CA ASP A 59 -27.92 3.65 6.74
C ASP A 59 -27.26 4.59 7.75
N ARG A 60 -26.51 4.08 8.73
CA ARG A 60 -25.82 4.91 9.72
C ARG A 60 -24.79 5.84 9.05
N ALA A 61 -25.01 7.16 9.23
CA ALA A 61 -24.12 8.20 8.73
C ALA A 61 -22.86 8.36 9.58
N LEU A 62 -21.87 9.08 9.08
CA LEU A 62 -20.74 9.52 9.88
C LEU A 62 -21.16 10.60 10.87
N THR A 63 -20.50 10.64 12.04
CA THR A 63 -20.56 11.77 12.96
C THR A 63 -19.78 12.97 12.41
N ALA A 64 -19.97 14.16 12.97
CA ALA A 64 -19.14 15.34 12.64
C ALA A 64 -17.64 15.07 12.86
N ARG A 65 -17.29 14.28 13.89
CA ARG A 65 -15.91 13.82 14.12
C ARG A 65 -15.45 12.83 13.04
N GLY A 66 -16.34 11.89 12.67
CA GLY A 66 -16.08 10.94 11.60
C GLY A 66 -15.77 11.60 10.27
N TYR A 67 -16.52 12.64 9.90
CA TYR A 67 -16.23 13.42 8.69
C TYR A 67 -14.82 14.05 8.74
N LYS A 68 -14.41 14.62 9.86
CA LYS A 68 -13.05 15.18 10.03
C LYS A 68 -11.97 14.10 9.93
N GLN A 69 -12.20 12.93 10.52
CA GLN A 69 -11.31 11.78 10.43
C GLN A 69 -11.17 11.30 8.98
N ALA A 70 -12.29 11.18 8.26
CA ALA A 70 -12.30 10.74 6.86
C ALA A 70 -11.55 11.74 5.96
N ILE A 71 -11.73 13.03 6.13
CA ILE A 71 -11.03 14.07 5.36
C ILE A 71 -9.52 13.98 5.58
N ARG A 72 -9.04 13.98 6.82
CA ARG A 72 -7.60 13.89 7.13
C ARG A 72 -6.95 12.65 6.52
N MET A 73 -7.61 11.50 6.68
CA MET A 73 -7.09 10.26 6.14
C MET A 73 -7.13 10.23 4.61
N ALA A 74 -8.18 10.79 3.98
CA ALA A 74 -8.28 10.91 2.53
C ALA A 74 -7.16 11.77 1.95
N GLU A 75 -6.85 12.92 2.56
CA GLU A 75 -5.73 13.77 2.16
C GLU A 75 -4.38 13.05 2.28
N TRP A 76 -4.19 12.25 3.33
CA TRP A 76 -2.99 11.43 3.46
C TRP A 76 -2.93 10.34 2.38
N LEU A 77 -4.02 9.60 2.17
CA LEU A 77 -4.12 8.55 1.15
C LEU A 77 -3.89 9.10 -0.26
N ASP A 78 -4.43 10.28 -0.57
CA ASP A 78 -4.29 10.89 -1.89
C ASP A 78 -2.83 11.17 -2.26
N ARG A 79 -2.02 11.56 -1.27
CA ARG A 79 -0.57 11.77 -1.45
C ARG A 79 0.23 10.47 -1.55
N GLN A 80 -0.30 9.34 -1.03
CA GLN A 80 0.43 8.06 -0.96
C GLN A 80 0.04 7.07 -2.04
N LEU A 81 -1.24 7.07 -2.44
CA LEU A 81 -1.77 6.07 -3.36
C LEU A 81 -1.36 6.33 -4.81
N PRO A 82 -0.87 5.33 -5.54
CA PRO A 82 -0.66 5.44 -6.99
C PRO A 82 -1.96 5.80 -7.74
N GLU A 83 -1.83 6.48 -8.88
CA GLU A 83 -2.97 6.86 -9.74
C GLU A 83 -3.83 5.66 -10.17
N GLY A 84 -3.22 4.52 -10.49
CA GLY A 84 -3.89 3.30 -10.91
C GLY A 84 -4.49 2.45 -9.78
N THR A 85 -4.66 3.01 -8.56
CA THR A 85 -5.25 2.29 -7.43
C THR A 85 -6.70 1.92 -7.69
N ARG A 86 -7.04 0.64 -7.52
CA ARG A 86 -8.41 0.13 -7.58
C ARG A 86 -9.07 0.26 -6.22
N ILE A 87 -10.15 1.04 -6.14
CA ILE A 87 -10.81 1.38 -4.88
C ILE A 87 -12.16 0.68 -4.81
N PHE A 88 -12.40 -0.03 -3.71
CA PHE A 88 -13.64 -0.72 -3.41
C PHE A 88 -14.15 -0.32 -2.03
N SER A 89 -15.45 -0.10 -1.94
CA SER A 89 -16.13 0.26 -0.69
C SER A 89 -17.30 -0.68 -0.42
N SER A 90 -17.54 -0.95 0.86
CA SER A 90 -18.82 -1.47 1.30
C SER A 90 -19.95 -0.51 0.88
N PRO A 91 -21.14 -1.02 0.49
CA PRO A 91 -22.31 -0.19 0.19
C PRO A 91 -22.93 0.46 1.44
N ALA A 92 -22.50 0.13 2.66
CA ALA A 92 -22.97 0.80 3.86
C ALA A 92 -22.61 2.29 3.84
N ARG A 93 -23.57 3.16 4.17
CA ARG A 93 -23.48 4.62 4.11
C ARG A 93 -22.20 5.17 4.77
N ARG A 94 -21.83 4.67 5.97
CA ARG A 94 -20.60 5.10 6.67
C ARG A 94 -19.32 4.82 5.88
N CYS A 95 -19.28 3.75 5.07
CA CYS A 95 -18.14 3.46 4.20
C CYS A 95 -18.14 4.35 2.98
N GLU A 96 -19.31 4.55 2.34
CA GLU A 96 -19.43 5.46 1.22
C GLU A 96 -19.10 6.90 1.61
N ASP A 97 -19.61 7.39 2.73
CA ASP A 97 -19.30 8.72 3.26
C ASP A 97 -17.80 8.88 3.56
N THR A 98 -17.13 7.79 3.97
CA THR A 98 -15.68 7.77 4.19
C THR A 98 -14.91 7.85 2.87
N VAL A 99 -15.21 6.96 1.92
CA VAL A 99 -14.44 6.87 0.66
C VAL A 99 -14.65 8.08 -0.25
N ARG A 100 -15.83 8.71 -0.21
CA ARG A 100 -16.14 9.93 -0.99
C ARG A 100 -15.20 11.09 -0.67
N ARG A 101 -14.60 11.14 0.54
CA ARG A 101 -13.62 12.19 0.91
C ARG A 101 -12.32 12.09 0.13
N LEU A 102 -12.02 10.91 -0.45
CA LEU A 102 -10.82 10.71 -1.27
C LEU A 102 -10.92 11.31 -2.67
N ASP A 103 -12.14 11.64 -3.14
CA ASP A 103 -12.42 12.23 -4.47
C ASP A 103 -11.81 11.44 -5.65
N ARG A 104 -11.75 10.12 -5.52
CA ARG A 104 -11.32 9.18 -6.56
C ARG A 104 -12.46 8.23 -6.93
N LYS A 105 -12.46 7.72 -8.15
CA LYS A 105 -13.44 6.71 -8.60
C LYS A 105 -13.33 5.45 -7.77
N TYR A 106 -14.44 4.96 -7.25
CA TYR A 106 -14.53 3.71 -6.49
C TYR A 106 -15.71 2.86 -6.99
N LYS A 107 -15.71 1.59 -6.61
CA LYS A 107 -16.78 0.64 -6.89
C LYS A 107 -17.33 0.09 -5.57
N LEU A 108 -18.64 -0.09 -5.49
CA LEU A 108 -19.26 -0.81 -4.40
C LEU A 108 -19.03 -2.31 -4.57
N HIS A 109 -18.71 -2.99 -3.47
CA HIS A 109 -18.43 -4.42 -3.47
C HIS A 109 -19.22 -5.09 -2.34
N LYS A 110 -20.12 -6.02 -2.70
CA LYS A 110 -21.00 -6.69 -1.71
C LYS A 110 -20.23 -7.49 -0.66
N ASN A 111 -19.10 -8.10 -1.03
CA ASN A 111 -18.26 -8.84 -0.08
C ASN A 111 -17.49 -7.93 0.90
N LEU A 112 -17.78 -6.63 0.94
CA LEU A 112 -17.32 -5.69 1.95
C LEU A 112 -18.40 -5.33 2.98
N LEU A 113 -19.59 -5.94 2.90
CA LEU A 113 -20.65 -5.83 3.92
C LEU A 113 -20.18 -6.41 5.28
N PRO A 114 -20.76 -5.98 6.40
CA PRO A 114 -20.33 -6.41 7.75
C PRO A 114 -20.22 -7.92 7.95
N ASP A 115 -21.16 -8.69 7.39
CA ASP A 115 -21.27 -10.14 7.57
C ASP A 115 -20.59 -10.96 6.47
N SER A 116 -19.80 -10.30 5.62
CA SER A 116 -19.10 -10.97 4.52
C SER A 116 -17.87 -11.70 4.98
N SER A 117 -17.47 -12.73 4.20
CA SER A 117 -16.29 -13.55 4.45
C SER A 117 -15.01 -12.86 4.01
N ALA A 118 -14.00 -12.83 4.88
CA ALA A 118 -12.65 -12.36 4.55
C ALA A 118 -12.01 -13.23 3.46
N ASP A 119 -12.20 -14.54 3.49
CA ASP A 119 -11.66 -15.50 2.51
C ASP A 119 -12.21 -15.25 1.11
N GLU A 120 -13.53 -15.07 0.99
CA GLU A 120 -14.17 -14.78 -0.29
C GLU A 120 -13.68 -13.46 -0.89
N LEU A 121 -13.51 -12.43 -0.06
CA LEU A 121 -13.01 -11.14 -0.51
C LEU A 121 -11.56 -11.25 -1.00
N LEU A 122 -10.67 -11.89 -0.23
CA LEU A 122 -9.28 -12.09 -0.61
C LEU A 122 -9.16 -12.93 -1.89
N ALA A 123 -9.98 -13.97 -2.04
CA ALA A 123 -10.03 -14.80 -3.24
C ALA A 123 -10.49 -13.98 -4.46
N SER A 124 -11.54 -13.16 -4.33
CA SER A 124 -12.07 -12.31 -5.40
C SER A 124 -11.05 -11.31 -5.92
N MET A 125 -10.15 -10.85 -5.04
CA MET A 125 -9.06 -9.94 -5.38
C MET A 125 -7.78 -10.63 -5.84
N GLN A 126 -7.78 -11.97 -5.82
CA GLN A 126 -6.59 -12.79 -6.09
C GLN A 126 -5.40 -12.41 -5.19
N TRP A 127 -5.68 -12.07 -3.92
CA TRP A 127 -4.63 -11.87 -2.93
C TRP A 127 -3.97 -13.22 -2.60
N PRO A 128 -2.64 -13.30 -2.48
CA PRO A 128 -1.63 -12.23 -2.60
C PRO A 128 -0.92 -12.21 -3.97
N THR A 129 -1.53 -12.77 -5.03
CA THR A 129 -0.87 -13.06 -6.32
C THR A 129 -1.14 -12.04 -7.42
N SER A 130 -2.18 -11.22 -7.31
CA SER A 130 -2.50 -10.18 -8.26
C SER A 130 -1.44 -9.06 -8.27
N LYS A 131 -1.61 -8.07 -9.11
CA LYS A 131 -0.67 -6.94 -9.26
C LYS A 131 -1.37 -5.62 -9.04
N GLY A 132 -0.58 -4.63 -8.59
CA GLY A 132 -1.03 -3.26 -8.38
C GLY A 132 -1.55 -3.01 -6.98
N THR A 133 -2.21 -1.88 -6.81
CA THR A 133 -2.70 -1.40 -5.51
C THR A 133 -4.22 -1.48 -5.44
N PHE A 134 -4.71 -2.04 -4.35
CA PHE A 134 -6.13 -2.08 -3.99
C PHE A 134 -6.35 -1.31 -2.70
N LEU A 135 -7.37 -0.46 -2.68
CA LEU A 135 -7.88 0.14 -1.46
C LEU A 135 -9.26 -0.43 -1.14
N LEU A 136 -9.41 -0.97 0.06
CA LEU A 136 -10.68 -1.52 0.58
C LEU A 136 -11.19 -0.66 1.71
N VAL A 137 -12.44 -0.23 1.64
CA VAL A 137 -13.11 0.50 2.72
C VAL A 137 -14.21 -0.37 3.30
N GLY A 138 -14.07 -0.75 4.57
CA GLY A 138 -14.96 -1.75 5.19
C GLY A 138 -15.07 -1.63 6.71
N HIS A 139 -15.52 -2.74 7.31
CA HIS A 139 -15.94 -2.85 8.71
C HIS A 139 -15.13 -3.89 9.48
N GLN A 140 -15.13 -3.78 10.82
CA GLN A 140 -14.86 -4.90 11.71
C GLN A 140 -16.10 -5.82 11.78
N PRO A 141 -15.90 -7.15 11.98
CA PRO A 141 -14.62 -7.84 12.23
C PRO A 141 -13.81 -8.17 10.96
N MET A 142 -14.44 -8.18 9.78
CA MET A 142 -13.87 -8.69 8.53
C MET A 142 -12.50 -8.09 8.17
N ILE A 143 -12.35 -6.75 8.23
CA ILE A 143 -11.04 -6.14 7.89
C ILE A 143 -9.92 -6.58 8.85
N GLY A 144 -10.26 -6.82 10.12
CA GLY A 144 -9.33 -7.37 11.10
C GLY A 144 -8.94 -8.82 10.80
N GLN A 145 -9.87 -9.62 10.29
CA GLN A 145 -9.63 -10.98 9.83
C GLN A 145 -8.70 -10.98 8.60
N ILE A 146 -8.96 -10.11 7.61
CA ILE A 146 -8.09 -9.95 6.44
C ILE A 146 -6.66 -9.64 6.85
N ILE A 147 -6.47 -8.71 7.81
CA ILE A 147 -5.14 -8.34 8.30
C ILE A 147 -4.47 -9.52 8.99
N ALA A 148 -5.19 -10.18 9.90
CA ALA A 148 -4.67 -11.33 10.64
C ALA A 148 -4.22 -12.46 9.71
N GLN A 149 -5.07 -12.86 8.77
CA GLN A 149 -4.75 -13.89 7.77
C GLN A 149 -3.57 -13.48 6.88
N SER A 150 -3.57 -12.25 6.39
CA SER A 150 -2.52 -11.77 5.49
C SER A 150 -1.15 -11.71 6.15
N LEU A 151 -1.09 -11.46 7.45
CA LEU A 151 0.14 -11.38 8.23
C LEU A 151 0.50 -12.68 8.96
N GLY A 152 -0.36 -13.70 8.90
CA GLY A 152 -0.16 -14.97 9.61
C GLY A 152 -0.20 -14.83 11.13
N LEU A 153 -1.06 -13.93 11.65
CA LEU A 153 -1.24 -13.77 13.09
C LEU A 153 -1.94 -15.00 13.70
N LYS A 154 -1.65 -15.29 14.97
CA LYS A 154 -2.29 -16.41 15.68
C LYS A 154 -3.76 -16.15 15.98
N ASP A 155 -4.10 -14.88 16.25
CA ASP A 155 -5.48 -14.46 16.49
C ASP A 155 -6.27 -14.41 15.18
N SER A 156 -7.53 -14.78 15.24
CA SER A 156 -8.43 -14.82 14.09
C SER A 156 -8.76 -13.44 13.51
N ALA A 157 -8.61 -12.37 14.30
CA ALA A 157 -8.88 -11.01 13.90
C ALA A 157 -7.98 -9.99 14.63
N CYS A 158 -7.56 -8.97 13.91
CA CYS A 158 -6.82 -7.82 14.45
C CYS A 158 -7.78 -6.66 14.77
N ALA A 159 -7.63 -6.02 15.92
CA ALA A 159 -8.39 -4.82 16.24
C ALA A 159 -7.90 -3.63 15.39
N VAL A 160 -8.81 -3.04 14.62
CA VAL A 160 -8.53 -1.90 13.72
C VAL A 160 -9.29 -0.69 14.21
N ARG A 161 -8.63 0.44 14.46
CA ARG A 161 -9.29 1.68 14.92
C ARG A 161 -10.14 2.29 13.79
N LYS A 162 -11.25 2.98 14.14
CA LYS A 162 -12.07 3.75 13.20
C LYS A 162 -11.17 4.74 12.43
N ALA A 163 -11.42 4.92 11.15
CA ALA A 163 -10.64 5.76 10.23
C ALA A 163 -9.15 5.42 10.07
N SER A 164 -8.65 4.31 10.63
CA SER A 164 -7.26 3.92 10.41
C SER A 164 -7.07 3.15 9.11
N VAL A 165 -5.86 3.26 8.58
CA VAL A 165 -5.40 2.57 7.36
C VAL A 165 -4.30 1.58 7.73
N TRP A 166 -4.39 0.38 7.19
CA TRP A 166 -3.36 -0.65 7.23
C TRP A 166 -2.92 -0.94 5.80
N TRP A 167 -1.64 -0.82 5.52
CA TRP A 167 -1.06 -1.05 4.20
C TRP A 167 -0.19 -2.29 4.22
N LEU A 168 -0.63 -3.33 3.52
CA LEU A 168 0.07 -4.59 3.38
C LEU A 168 0.64 -4.69 1.98
N ARG A 169 1.81 -5.30 1.85
CA ARG A 169 2.45 -5.58 0.55
C ARG A 169 2.82 -7.04 0.46
N SER A 170 2.28 -7.71 -0.54
CA SER A 170 2.78 -9.03 -0.97
C SER A 170 3.85 -8.85 -2.03
N ARG A 171 5.00 -9.46 -1.80
CA ARG A 171 6.14 -9.47 -2.73
C ARG A 171 6.76 -10.85 -2.82
N GLU A 172 7.40 -11.14 -3.94
CA GLU A 172 8.23 -12.32 -4.10
C GLU A 172 9.69 -11.96 -3.84
N ARG A 173 10.36 -12.69 -2.97
CA ARG A 173 11.77 -12.55 -2.68
C ARG A 173 12.39 -13.95 -2.56
N ASP A 174 13.47 -14.18 -3.30
CA ASP A 174 14.22 -15.44 -3.30
C ASP A 174 13.32 -16.67 -3.58
N GLY A 175 12.35 -16.51 -4.50
CA GLY A 175 11.39 -17.55 -4.87
C GLY A 175 10.27 -17.78 -3.86
N GLN A 176 10.26 -17.04 -2.75
CA GLN A 176 9.23 -17.13 -1.71
C GLN A 176 8.35 -15.87 -1.69
N ARG A 177 7.05 -16.09 -1.50
CA ARG A 177 6.11 -14.99 -1.32
C ARG A 177 6.05 -14.58 0.15
N GLN A 178 6.18 -13.28 0.38
CA GLN A 178 6.15 -12.68 1.71
C GLN A 178 5.13 -11.55 1.74
N THR A 179 4.34 -11.49 2.79
CA THR A 179 3.52 -10.31 3.11
C THR A 179 4.25 -9.48 4.17
N VAL A 180 4.37 -8.18 3.92
CA VAL A 180 4.95 -7.23 4.86
C VAL A 180 3.95 -6.15 5.20
N LEU A 181 3.96 -5.69 6.45
CA LEU A 181 3.26 -4.49 6.87
C LEU A 181 4.10 -3.27 6.45
N VAL A 182 3.55 -2.46 5.54
CA VAL A 182 4.22 -1.26 5.05
C VAL A 182 4.05 -0.12 6.04
N THR A 183 2.81 0.12 6.49
CA THR A 183 2.49 1.14 7.49
C THR A 183 1.11 0.91 8.11
N VAL A 184 0.93 1.47 9.30
CA VAL A 184 -0.38 1.69 9.92
C VAL A 184 -0.49 3.18 10.22
N GLN A 185 -1.56 3.81 9.72
CA GLN A 185 -1.82 5.23 9.94
C GLN A 185 -3.17 5.43 10.59
N SER A 186 -3.25 6.26 11.59
CA SER A 186 -4.49 6.67 12.27
C SER A 186 -4.80 8.14 11.99
N ALA A 187 -6.08 8.45 11.79
CA ALA A 187 -6.52 9.83 11.58
C ALA A 187 -6.21 10.78 12.76
N ASP A 188 -6.07 10.22 13.96
CA ASP A 188 -5.71 11.00 15.17
C ASP A 188 -4.21 11.36 15.22
N MET A 189 -3.39 10.78 14.34
CA MET A 189 -1.94 10.99 14.25
C MET A 189 -1.54 11.87 13.06
N LEU A 190 -2.52 12.38 12.30
CA LEU A 190 -2.38 13.30 11.17
C LEU A 190 -2.80 14.75 11.59
#